data_b7e504341be7147658ff10867a20da67
#
_entry.id   b7e504341be7147658ff10867a20da67
#
_cell.length_a   1.000
_cell.length_b   1.000
_cell.length_c   1.000
_cell.angle_alpha   90.00
_cell.angle_beta   90.00
_cell.angle_gamma   90.00
#
_symmetry.space_group_name_H-M   'P 1'
#
loop_
_entity.id
_entity.type
_entity.pdbx_description
1 polymer ?
#
loop_
_entity_poly.entity_id
_entity_poly.type
_entity_poly.pdbx_seq_one_letter_code
_entity_poly.pdbx_strand_id
1 'polypeptide(L)'
;SMFLVGSRLLGYQVFTVISGSMEPQFKVGDLIYVKEVDPNKIEVGTPITFVLNEDLVVATHRVVEVDKENKHFYTKGDANDTTDASPVHFNNVIGVPRFSIPYMGYVSDFIQNPPGMYITIAGGILLVIFAFLPDFINRKKEEQA
;
A
#
# COMPACT_ATOMS: atom_id res chain seq x y z
N SER A 1 2.65 9.72 -5.67
CA SER A 1 1.27 9.29 -5.45
C SER A 1 1.20 7.80 -5.14
N MET A 2 0.10 7.37 -4.51
CA MET A 2 -0.07 6.03 -3.99
C MET A 2 -1.52 5.59 -4.15
N PHE A 3 -1.75 4.30 -4.40
CA PHE A 3 -3.09 3.71 -4.43
C PHE A 3 -3.35 2.89 -3.18
N LEU A 4 -4.54 3.05 -2.61
CA LEU A 4 -5.02 2.22 -1.51
C LEU A 4 -5.28 0.79 -2.02
N VAL A 5 -4.71 -0.18 -1.35
CA VAL A 5 -4.87 -1.61 -1.63
C VAL A 5 -5.57 -2.29 -0.47
N GLY A 6 -6.86 -2.55 -0.63
CA GLY A 6 -7.63 -3.25 0.38
C GLY A 6 -8.21 -2.36 1.49
N SER A 7 -8.92 -3.00 2.41
CA SER A 7 -9.53 -2.35 3.58
C SER A 7 -8.57 -2.28 4.76
N ARG A 8 -8.91 -1.46 5.75
CA ARG A 8 -8.18 -1.37 7.02
C ARG A 8 -8.11 -2.73 7.70
N LEU A 9 -6.91 -3.24 7.87
CA LEU A 9 -6.63 -4.48 8.61
C LEU A 9 -5.86 -4.12 9.88
N LEU A 10 -6.41 -4.42 11.06
CA LEU A 10 -5.78 -4.21 12.37
C LEU A 10 -5.24 -2.78 12.61
N GLY A 11 -5.94 -1.75 12.11
CA GLY A 11 -5.51 -0.36 12.22
C GLY A 11 -4.45 0.07 11.21
N TYR A 12 -4.13 -0.77 10.23
CA TYR A 12 -3.24 -0.47 9.12
C TYR A 12 -4.03 -0.19 7.85
N GLN A 13 -3.53 0.75 7.08
CA GLN A 13 -3.93 0.95 5.69
C GLN A 13 -2.78 0.55 4.77
N VAL A 14 -3.11 -0.01 3.63
CA VAL A 14 -2.12 -0.56 2.69
C VAL A 14 -2.14 0.25 1.40
N PHE A 15 -0.99 0.73 0.97
CA PHE A 15 -0.83 1.53 -0.24
C PHE A 15 0.25 0.95 -1.15
N THR A 16 0.06 1.11 -2.46
CA THR A 16 1.10 0.82 -3.46
C THR A 16 1.85 2.11 -3.80
N VAL A 17 3.18 2.06 -3.76
CA VAL A 17 4.05 3.17 -4.15
C VAL A 17 4.10 3.28 -5.67
N ILE A 18 3.74 4.43 -6.23
CA ILE A 18 3.70 4.66 -7.68
C ILE A 18 4.66 5.74 -8.17
N SER A 19 5.40 6.38 -7.28
CA SER A 19 6.44 7.36 -7.64
C SER A 19 7.74 7.12 -6.88
N GLY A 20 8.86 7.54 -7.46
CA GLY A 20 10.19 7.38 -6.88
C GLY A 20 10.63 8.46 -5.91
N SER A 21 9.74 9.35 -5.44
CA SER A 21 10.09 10.50 -4.59
C SER A 21 10.69 10.10 -3.23
N MET A 22 10.47 8.88 -2.78
CA MET A 22 11.01 8.34 -1.51
C MET A 22 12.10 7.29 -1.71
N GLU A 23 12.63 7.15 -2.91
CA GLU A 23 13.78 6.27 -3.13
C GLU A 23 15.04 6.79 -2.40
N PRO A 24 15.87 5.92 -1.86
CA PRO A 24 15.82 4.45 -1.90
C PRO A 24 14.95 3.81 -0.81
N GLN A 25 14.36 4.58 0.10
CA GLN A 25 13.57 4.06 1.24
C GLN A 25 12.35 3.26 0.78
N PHE A 26 11.53 3.84 -0.09
CA PHE A 26 10.38 3.20 -0.71
C PHE A 26 10.49 3.32 -2.22
N LYS A 27 10.42 2.19 -2.92
CA LYS A 27 10.56 2.11 -4.37
C LYS A 27 9.21 1.94 -5.05
N VAL A 28 9.12 2.36 -6.31
CA VAL A 28 7.93 2.09 -7.13
C VAL A 28 7.63 0.59 -7.13
N GLY A 29 6.36 0.24 -6.90
CA GLY A 29 5.90 -1.13 -6.80
C GLY A 29 5.95 -1.74 -5.40
N ASP A 30 6.51 -1.04 -4.41
CA ASP A 30 6.45 -1.49 -3.03
C ASP A 30 5.02 -1.37 -2.48
N LEU A 31 4.65 -2.32 -1.65
CA LEU A 31 3.44 -2.26 -0.84
C LEU A 31 3.83 -1.76 0.54
N ILE A 32 3.23 -0.65 0.99
CA ILE A 32 3.51 -0.11 2.32
C ILE A 32 2.30 -0.23 3.24
N TYR A 33 2.59 -0.55 4.49
CA TYR A 33 1.63 -0.66 5.58
C TYR A 33 1.75 0.57 6.47
N VAL A 34 0.70 1.38 6.48
CA VAL A 34 0.64 2.66 7.18
C VAL A 34 -0.22 2.52 8.42
N LYS A 35 0.36 2.85 9.58
CA LYS A 35 -0.34 2.85 10.86
C LYS A 35 -0.76 4.26 11.24
N GLU A 36 -2.02 4.42 11.62
CA GLU A 36 -2.51 5.66 12.21
C GLU A 36 -1.77 5.97 13.51
N VAL A 37 -1.26 7.19 13.64
CA VAL A 37 -0.57 7.69 14.84
C VAL A 37 -1.06 9.08 15.18
N ASP A 38 -0.90 9.48 16.45
CA ASP A 38 -1.16 10.85 16.88
C ASP A 38 -0.15 11.81 16.21
N PRO A 39 -0.61 12.79 15.41
CA PRO A 39 0.28 13.74 14.76
C PRO A 39 1.18 14.52 15.73
N ASN A 40 0.72 14.75 16.97
CA ASN A 40 1.52 15.45 18.00
C ASN A 40 2.77 14.70 18.44
N LYS A 41 2.85 13.40 18.14
CA LYS A 41 3.99 12.53 18.47
C LYS A 41 4.96 12.32 17.31
N ILE A 42 4.67 12.88 16.14
CA ILE A 42 5.52 12.75 14.96
C ILE A 42 6.69 13.73 15.07
N GLU A 43 7.89 13.22 14.88
CA GLU A 43 9.14 13.97 14.97
C GLU A 43 9.79 14.19 13.59
N VAL A 44 10.70 15.16 13.51
CA VAL A 44 11.56 15.36 12.32
C VAL A 44 12.31 14.08 11.98
N GLY A 45 12.38 13.75 10.70
CA GLY A 45 13.01 12.54 10.20
C GLY A 45 12.05 11.37 10.01
N THR A 46 10.81 11.48 10.46
CA THR A 46 9.78 10.44 10.31
C THR A 46 9.12 10.57 8.94
N PRO A 47 9.05 9.50 8.12
CA PRO A 47 8.20 9.51 6.94
C PRO A 47 6.73 9.48 7.36
N ILE A 48 5.91 10.29 6.70
CA ILE A 48 4.46 10.34 6.93
C ILE A 48 3.71 10.13 5.63
N THR A 49 2.57 9.48 5.72
CA THR A 49 1.62 9.30 4.62
C THR A 49 0.45 10.25 4.85
N PHE A 50 0.15 11.05 3.86
CA PHE A 50 -0.82 12.15 3.99
C PHE A 50 -1.61 12.39 2.70
N VAL A 51 -2.72 13.09 2.84
CA VAL A 51 -3.55 13.54 1.71
C VAL A 51 -3.07 14.90 1.23
N LEU A 52 -2.77 15.01 -0.07
CA LEU A 52 -2.22 16.23 -0.67
C LEU A 52 -3.25 17.34 -0.89
N ASN A 53 -4.46 16.97 -1.28
CA ASN A 53 -5.48 17.93 -1.70
C ASN A 53 -6.90 17.32 -1.64
N GLU A 54 -7.88 18.11 -2.07
CA GLU A 54 -9.29 17.71 -2.13
C GLU A 54 -9.55 16.49 -3.04
N ASP A 55 -8.68 16.23 -4.00
CA ASP A 55 -8.77 15.06 -4.89
C ASP A 55 -8.36 13.74 -4.20
N LEU A 56 -8.06 13.79 -2.91
CA LEU A 56 -7.65 12.64 -2.11
C LEU A 56 -6.40 11.92 -2.62
N VAL A 57 -5.52 12.65 -3.28
CA VAL A 57 -4.20 12.13 -3.69
C VAL A 57 -3.35 11.92 -2.45
N VAL A 58 -2.84 10.71 -2.29
CA VAL A 58 -2.04 10.30 -1.14
C VAL A 58 -0.56 10.30 -1.51
N ALA A 59 0.27 10.85 -0.63
CA ALA A 59 1.73 10.84 -0.76
C ALA A 59 2.39 10.40 0.54
N THR A 60 3.63 9.94 0.42
CA THR A 60 4.51 9.67 1.55
C THR A 60 5.79 10.46 1.35
N HIS A 61 6.10 11.36 2.28
CA HIS A 61 7.35 12.12 2.31
C HIS A 61 7.87 12.19 3.74
N ARG A 62 9.12 12.58 3.88
CA ARG A 62 9.79 12.68 5.19
C ARG A 62 9.57 14.06 5.80
N VAL A 63 9.25 14.10 7.09
CA VAL A 63 9.15 15.35 7.86
C VAL A 63 10.53 15.95 8.03
N VAL A 64 10.69 17.20 7.60
CA VAL A 64 11.92 17.97 7.75
C VAL A 64 11.79 19.08 8.80
N GLU A 65 10.57 19.51 9.10
CA GLU A 65 10.29 20.52 10.14
C GLU A 65 8.87 20.30 10.68
N VAL A 66 8.68 20.56 11.97
CA VAL A 66 7.39 20.49 12.66
C VAL A 66 7.04 21.87 13.22
N ASP A 67 5.91 22.43 12.80
CA ASP A 67 5.30 23.62 13.35
C ASP A 67 4.10 23.24 14.23
N LYS A 68 4.34 23.12 15.53
CA LYS A 68 3.32 22.71 16.50
C LYS A 68 2.26 23.79 16.75
N GLU A 69 2.62 25.07 16.61
CA GLU A 69 1.68 26.16 16.83
C GLU A 69 0.60 26.20 15.76
N ASN A 70 1.00 26.07 14.49
CA ASN A 70 0.08 26.05 13.34
C ASN A 70 -0.38 24.63 12.96
N LYS A 71 0.12 23.62 13.64
CA LYS A 71 -0.18 22.20 13.38
C LYS A 71 0.11 21.81 11.93
N HIS A 72 1.33 22.11 11.48
CA HIS A 72 1.82 21.79 10.15
C HIS A 72 3.11 20.98 10.20
N PHE A 73 3.27 20.10 9.23
CA PHE A 73 4.54 19.47 8.90
C PHE A 73 5.07 20.04 7.59
N TYR A 74 6.37 20.31 7.54
CA TYR A 74 7.10 20.57 6.31
C TYR A 74 7.77 19.28 5.88
N THR A 75 7.56 18.88 4.64
CA THR A 75 7.95 17.56 4.14
C THR A 75 8.83 17.65 2.90
N LYS A 76 9.60 16.60 2.66
CA LYS A 76 10.46 16.44 1.50
C LYS A 76 10.55 14.97 1.11
N GLY A 77 10.45 14.68 -0.18
CA GLY A 77 10.77 13.35 -0.73
C GLY A 77 12.28 13.08 -0.62
N ASP A 78 12.67 11.89 -0.24
CA ASP A 78 14.09 11.52 -0.06
C ASP A 78 14.90 11.67 -1.36
N ALA A 79 14.28 11.44 -2.51
CA ALA A 79 14.89 11.61 -3.82
C ALA A 79 14.83 13.04 -4.37
N ASN A 80 14.14 13.95 -3.69
CA ASN A 80 13.98 15.33 -4.12
C ASN A 80 15.04 16.23 -3.49
N ASP A 81 15.44 17.28 -4.20
CA ASP A 81 16.46 18.23 -3.74
C ASP A 81 15.87 19.34 -2.86
N THR A 82 14.58 19.59 -2.94
CA THR A 82 13.90 20.70 -2.27
C THR A 82 12.73 20.22 -1.42
N THR A 83 12.46 21.00 -0.36
CA THR A 83 11.27 20.83 0.48
C THR A 83 10.00 21.08 -0.34
N ASP A 84 8.94 20.33 -0.04
CA ASP A 84 7.65 20.49 -0.70
C ASP A 84 7.10 21.91 -0.52
N ALA A 85 6.46 22.44 -1.56
CA ALA A 85 6.00 23.84 -1.58
C ALA A 85 4.91 24.16 -0.57
N SER A 86 4.07 23.18 -0.24
CA SER A 86 2.94 23.35 0.67
C SER A 86 3.13 22.52 1.94
N PRO A 87 2.88 23.09 3.13
CA PRO A 87 2.90 22.33 4.37
C PRO A 87 1.73 21.35 4.44
N VAL A 88 1.89 20.32 5.25
CA VAL A 88 0.86 19.30 5.52
C VAL A 88 0.23 19.58 6.88
N HIS A 89 -1.08 19.84 6.90
CA HIS A 89 -1.80 20.01 8.15
C HIS A 89 -1.90 18.67 8.90
N PHE A 90 -1.87 18.70 10.23
CA PHE A 90 -1.98 17.51 11.07
C PHE A 90 -3.20 16.65 10.74
N ASN A 91 -4.31 17.26 10.40
CA ASN A 91 -5.55 16.56 10.05
C ASN A 91 -5.47 15.79 8.72
N ASN A 92 -4.52 16.11 7.86
CA ASN A 92 -4.32 15.46 6.56
C ASN A 92 -3.37 14.26 6.65
N VAL A 93 -2.78 14.01 7.81
CA VAL A 93 -1.91 12.85 8.02
C VAL A 93 -2.75 11.60 8.17
N ILE A 94 -2.51 10.62 7.32
CA ILE A 94 -3.13 9.29 7.40
C ILE A 94 -2.42 8.45 8.46
N GLY A 95 -1.09 8.50 8.47
CA GLY A 95 -0.29 7.76 9.43
C GLY A 95 1.19 7.69 9.05
N VAL A 96 1.88 6.75 9.67
CA VAL A 96 3.31 6.50 9.47
C VAL A 96 3.50 5.12 8.86
N PRO A 97 4.25 5.00 7.73
CA PRO A 97 4.60 3.69 7.20
C PRO A 97 5.48 2.93 8.19
N ARG A 98 5.05 1.71 8.54
CA ARG A 98 5.76 0.88 9.51
C ARG A 98 6.64 -0.17 8.85
N PHE A 99 6.17 -0.73 7.76
CA PHE A 99 6.94 -1.69 6.97
C PHE A 99 6.48 -1.68 5.51
N SER A 100 7.34 -2.18 4.64
CA SER A 100 7.09 -2.31 3.22
C SER A 100 7.43 -3.71 2.72
N ILE A 101 6.72 -4.14 1.68
CA ILE A 101 7.00 -5.39 0.98
C ILE A 101 7.37 -5.01 -0.46
N PRO A 102 8.62 -5.28 -0.90
CA PRO A 102 9.06 -4.94 -2.24
C PRO A 102 8.26 -5.69 -3.32
N TYR A 103 7.97 -5.03 -4.42
CA TYR A 103 7.32 -5.58 -5.62
C TYR A 103 5.89 -6.10 -5.46
N MET A 104 5.34 -6.13 -4.26
CA MET A 104 3.98 -6.65 -4.00
C MET A 104 2.88 -5.78 -4.60
N GLY A 105 3.14 -4.51 -4.85
CA GLY A 105 2.24 -3.62 -5.57
C GLY A 105 1.97 -4.09 -7.00
N TYR A 106 2.98 -4.59 -7.69
CA TYR A 106 2.84 -5.16 -9.03
C TYR A 106 2.00 -6.45 -9.03
N VAL A 107 2.18 -7.29 -8.02
CA VAL A 107 1.37 -8.51 -7.84
C VAL A 107 -0.09 -8.15 -7.61
N SER A 108 -0.35 -7.19 -6.75
CA SER A 108 -1.71 -6.69 -6.48
C SER A 108 -2.36 -6.12 -7.75
N ASP A 109 -1.65 -5.30 -8.48
CA ASP A 109 -2.13 -4.71 -9.74
C ASP A 109 -2.44 -5.80 -10.77
N PHE A 110 -1.55 -6.78 -10.93
CA PHE A 110 -1.76 -7.91 -11.84
C PHE A 110 -3.03 -8.71 -11.50
N ILE A 111 -3.29 -8.97 -10.22
CA ILE A 111 -4.47 -9.72 -9.78
C ILE A 111 -5.76 -8.93 -9.99
N GLN A 112 -5.71 -7.60 -9.81
CA GLN A 112 -6.91 -6.75 -9.84
C GLN A 112 -7.30 -6.27 -11.24
N ASN A 113 -6.39 -6.30 -12.20
CA ASN A 113 -6.60 -5.75 -13.53
C ASN A 113 -6.48 -6.80 -14.65
N PRO A 114 -7.30 -6.68 -15.72
CA PRO A 114 -7.15 -7.55 -16.89
C PRO A 114 -5.81 -7.28 -17.61
N PRO A 115 -5.18 -8.29 -18.24
CA PRO A 115 -5.60 -9.70 -18.32
C PRO A 115 -5.23 -10.56 -17.10
N GLY A 116 -4.42 -10.03 -16.17
CA GLY A 116 -3.92 -10.74 -15.01
C GLY A 116 -5.03 -11.29 -14.10
N MET A 117 -6.10 -10.53 -13.93
CA MET A 117 -7.27 -10.96 -13.17
C MET A 117 -7.87 -12.26 -13.72
N TYR A 118 -8.03 -12.38 -15.02
CA TYR A 118 -8.56 -13.59 -15.67
C TYR A 118 -7.62 -14.77 -15.53
N ILE A 119 -6.31 -14.53 -15.67
CA ILE A 119 -5.27 -15.57 -15.50
C ILE A 119 -5.29 -16.09 -14.06
N THR A 120 -5.40 -15.20 -13.09
CA THR A 120 -5.45 -15.55 -11.66
C THR A 120 -6.69 -16.36 -11.31
N ILE A 121 -7.87 -15.98 -11.82
CA ILE A 121 -9.12 -16.71 -11.62
C ILE A 121 -9.04 -18.11 -12.28
N ALA A 122 -8.56 -18.20 -13.50
CA ALA A 122 -8.38 -19.46 -14.20
C ALA A 122 -7.41 -20.40 -13.46
N GLY A 123 -6.29 -19.86 -12.96
CA GLY A 123 -5.35 -20.61 -12.14
C GLY A 123 -5.93 -21.13 -10.84
N GLY A 124 -6.74 -20.30 -10.16
CA GLY A 124 -7.45 -20.69 -8.93
C GLY A 124 -8.46 -21.81 -9.18
N ILE A 125 -9.26 -21.71 -10.24
CA ILE A 125 -10.20 -22.78 -10.64
C ILE A 125 -9.45 -24.07 -10.94
N LEU A 126 -8.35 -24.00 -11.69
CA LEU A 126 -7.53 -25.16 -12.02
C LEU A 126 -6.98 -25.85 -10.78
N LEU A 127 -6.50 -25.07 -9.79
CA LEU A 127 -6.03 -25.61 -8.50
C LEU A 127 -7.11 -26.32 -7.73
N VAL A 128 -8.31 -25.76 -7.69
CA VAL A 128 -9.47 -26.39 -7.04
C VAL A 128 -9.82 -27.71 -7.72
N ILE A 129 -9.86 -27.74 -9.05
CA ILE A 129 -10.11 -28.98 -9.82
C ILE A 129 -9.05 -30.04 -9.50
N PHE A 130 -7.77 -29.65 -9.48
CA PHE A 130 -6.68 -30.56 -9.16
C PHE A 130 -6.77 -31.12 -7.74
N ALA A 131 -7.16 -30.29 -6.76
CA ALA A 131 -7.29 -30.70 -5.37
C ALA A 131 -8.43 -31.70 -5.14
N PHE A 132 -9.55 -31.57 -5.87
CA PHE A 132 -10.75 -32.41 -5.70
C PHE A 132 -10.88 -33.54 -6.72
N LEU A 133 -10.06 -33.55 -7.78
CA LEU A 133 -10.11 -34.54 -8.83
C LEU A 133 -9.91 -35.99 -8.33
N PRO A 134 -8.96 -36.29 -7.44
CA PRO A 134 -8.80 -37.63 -6.90
C PRO A 134 -10.06 -38.15 -6.17
N ASP A 135 -10.70 -37.32 -5.40
CA ASP A 135 -11.90 -37.67 -4.65
C ASP A 135 -13.08 -38.00 -5.59
N PHE A 136 -13.22 -37.23 -6.66
CA PHE A 136 -14.25 -37.44 -7.66
C PHE A 136 -14.03 -38.76 -8.44
N ILE A 137 -12.80 -39.05 -8.81
CA ILE A 137 -12.43 -40.30 -9.49
C ILE A 137 -12.67 -41.50 -8.57
N ASN A 138 -12.31 -41.41 -7.32
CA ASN A 138 -12.49 -42.49 -6.35
C ASN A 138 -13.99 -42.79 -6.10
N ARG A 139 -14.82 -41.78 -5.94
CA ARG A 139 -16.29 -41.95 -5.82
C ARG A 139 -16.89 -42.71 -7.01
N LYS A 140 -16.50 -42.34 -8.24
CA LYS A 140 -16.96 -43.04 -9.46
C LYS A 140 -16.56 -44.50 -9.48
N LYS A 141 -15.39 -44.87 -8.96
CA LYS A 141 -14.94 -46.27 -8.88
C LYS A 141 -15.76 -47.06 -7.86
N GLU A 142 -16.16 -46.46 -6.75
CA GLU A 142 -17.00 -47.11 -5.74
C GLU A 142 -18.43 -47.34 -6.23
N GLU A 143 -19.00 -46.41 -7.03
CA GLU A 143 -20.35 -46.57 -7.61
C GLU A 143 -20.40 -47.61 -8.73
N GLN A 144 -19.28 -47.95 -9.36
CA GLN A 144 -19.19 -48.95 -10.42
C GLN A 144 -18.75 -50.34 -9.92
N ALA A 145 -18.39 -50.46 -8.70
CA ALA A 145 -18.06 -51.72 -8.02
C ALA A 145 -19.32 -52.24 -7.34
#